data_dbb610ce6233d04f991308dabb8c0e61
#
_entry.id   dbb610ce6233d04f991308dabb8c0e61
#
_cell.length_a   1.000
_cell.length_b   1.000
_cell.length_c   1.000
_cell.angle_alpha   90.00
_cell.angle_beta   90.00
_cell.angle_gamma   90.00
#
_symmetry.space_group_name_H-M   'P 1'
#
loop_
_entity.id
_entity.type
_entity.pdbx_description
1 polymer ?
#
loop_
_entity_poly.entity_id
_entity_poly.type
_entity_poly.pdbx_seq_one_letter_code
_entity_poly.pdbx_strand_id
1 'polypeptide(L)'
;MKTASITVLSMLMIGAAPSPAPTPHAGKTDWGGGFFTGVDSVTTTPASSGDGGSPLQTKAIDAAAEKCASLAAYSTARARFNPSQERFARIPDAPTAVMKAEIIPAERDVPEVCRVEGVVAPDINFELRLPTHDWNGKFMHYGCGGACGVVYRPQLEEPLARHYAVVASDMGHAAQPNITLYRFANIEQIIDFGYRATHVVTLAAKEIVDEYYGQPAKLSYYMGCSTGGVQGVIETQRYPYDFDGVLVGAPAYETGPSFLEWSARSNLDANGDPILHADKLPMIRKAVLADCDALDGLKDGVIQDPTRCHWDPGAIQCKAGVNAPTCLTAAEVTVVRKLYSGPTDSKGHSLSYGAAGLSRGSEYGWSPSFITTRDNPSQWLPNLGSSYGDGVYPVVAANAGKPYDYDVDPKRGNILYGGSILQWMRYAQDPDLRRFRDNGGKMILYHGWDDNEVAPGASVDYYQLATRTMGGEEATKQFFRLFMIPGMSHCRRGPGGDAADMITALENWVEKGQAPDQIVTHHLVKEQNYLGLPRPRYPLPDGAYDRARPVYAYPDVAAYVGHGDPALASSWTKAARP
;
A
#
# COMPACT_ATOMS: atom_id res chain seq x y z
N MET A 1 3.05 31.66 58.04
CA MET A 1 2.81 33.02 57.56
C MET A 1 4.11 33.56 56.97
N LYS A 2 4.27 33.52 55.66
CA LYS A 2 5.21 34.33 54.89
C LYS A 2 4.60 34.42 53.47
N THR A 3 4.14 35.58 53.18
CA THR A 3 3.57 36.05 51.89
C THR A 3 4.69 36.17 50.85
N ALA A 4 4.51 35.56 49.70
CA ALA A 4 5.37 35.78 48.52
C ALA A 4 4.60 36.62 47.48
N SER A 5 5.16 37.77 47.20
CA SER A 5 4.66 38.70 46.17
C SER A 5 4.97 38.23 44.76
N ILE A 6 3.97 38.27 43.90
CA ILE A 6 4.12 38.00 42.46
C ILE A 6 4.35 39.35 41.78
N THR A 7 5.52 39.51 41.15
CA THR A 7 5.86 40.66 40.29
C THR A 7 5.48 40.33 38.86
N VAL A 8 4.53 41.08 38.29
CA VAL A 8 4.16 41.00 36.85
C VAL A 8 5.14 41.84 36.07
N LEU A 9 5.85 41.20 35.14
CA LEU A 9 6.77 41.89 34.20
C LEU A 9 6.04 42.08 32.88
N SER A 10 5.73 43.33 32.54
CA SER A 10 5.17 43.74 31.26
C SER A 10 6.27 43.75 30.20
N MET A 11 6.14 42.95 29.16
CA MET A 11 7.04 42.97 28.01
C MET A 11 6.42 43.77 26.87
N LEU A 12 7.10 44.83 26.46
CA LEU A 12 6.78 45.68 25.27
C LEU A 12 6.85 44.84 24.00
N MET A 13 5.80 44.95 23.18
CA MET A 13 5.80 44.51 21.79
C MET A 13 6.56 45.52 20.92
N ILE A 14 7.68 45.10 20.35
CA ILE A 14 8.32 45.83 19.26
C ILE A 14 7.84 45.20 17.97
N GLY A 15 7.11 45.98 17.16
CA GLY A 15 6.62 45.57 15.87
C GLY A 15 7.74 45.47 14.85
N ALA A 16 7.86 44.33 14.18
CA ALA A 16 8.69 44.15 13.01
C ALA A 16 7.83 44.34 11.75
N ALA A 17 8.31 45.15 10.82
CA ALA A 17 7.70 45.43 9.54
C ALA A 17 7.74 44.19 8.62
N PRO A 18 6.75 43.99 7.74
CA PRO A 18 6.75 42.84 6.83
C PRO A 18 7.76 43.01 5.69
N SER A 19 8.51 41.95 5.43
CA SER A 19 9.40 41.83 4.27
C SER A 19 8.59 41.69 2.97
N PRO A 20 9.03 42.23 1.83
CA PRO A 20 8.34 42.12 0.57
C PRO A 20 8.41 40.70 -0.02
N ALA A 21 7.31 40.27 -0.65
CA ALA A 21 7.18 38.99 -1.33
C ALA A 21 8.13 38.88 -2.53
N PRO A 22 8.70 37.71 -2.80
CA PRO A 22 9.50 37.49 -3.99
C PRO A 22 8.63 37.38 -5.25
N THR A 23 9.09 38.00 -6.32
CA THR A 23 8.50 37.94 -7.67
C THR A 23 8.69 36.54 -8.28
N PRO A 24 7.73 36.02 -9.05
CA PRO A 24 7.84 34.71 -9.67
C PRO A 24 8.73 34.75 -10.90
N HIS A 25 9.81 33.97 -10.89
CA HIS A 25 10.57 33.63 -12.09
C HIS A 25 9.85 32.50 -12.84
N ALA A 26 9.43 32.78 -14.08
CA ALA A 26 8.94 31.77 -15.00
C ALA A 26 10.11 30.94 -15.53
N GLY A 27 10.21 29.71 -15.05
CA GLY A 27 11.08 28.67 -15.60
C GLY A 27 10.26 27.40 -15.78
N LYS A 28 9.98 27.04 -17.05
CA LYS A 28 9.39 25.75 -17.40
C LYS A 28 10.39 24.65 -17.10
N THR A 29 10.06 23.77 -16.18
CA THR A 29 10.66 22.43 -16.10
C THR A 29 9.53 21.44 -16.01
N ASP A 30 9.39 20.62 -17.08
CA ASP A 30 8.53 19.45 -17.12
C ASP A 30 9.05 18.41 -16.12
N TRP A 31 8.36 18.27 -15.01
CA TRP A 31 8.47 17.09 -14.16
C TRP A 31 7.07 16.51 -13.96
N GLY A 32 6.86 15.35 -14.56
CA GLY A 32 5.66 14.54 -14.39
C GLY A 32 5.50 14.04 -12.97
N GLY A 33 5.00 14.91 -12.11
CA GLY A 33 4.56 14.62 -10.75
C GLY A 33 3.20 15.28 -10.55
N GLY A 34 2.22 14.90 -11.38
CA GLY A 34 0.86 15.38 -11.28
C GLY A 34 0.09 14.65 -10.19
N PHE A 35 0.20 15.09 -8.95
CA PHE A 35 -0.82 14.82 -7.96
C PHE A 35 -1.90 15.89 -8.11
N PHE A 36 -3.11 15.44 -8.49
CA PHE A 36 -4.39 16.15 -8.39
C PHE A 36 -4.53 17.52 -9.08
N THR A 37 -4.82 17.54 -10.36
CA THR A 37 -5.81 18.44 -10.96
C THR A 37 -6.41 17.77 -12.18
N GLY A 38 -7.56 17.18 -12.03
CA GLY A 38 -8.36 16.61 -13.12
C GLY A 38 -9.82 16.88 -12.84
N VAL A 39 -10.19 18.16 -12.83
CA VAL A 39 -11.58 18.55 -13.13
C VAL A 39 -11.57 18.92 -14.61
N ASP A 40 -11.66 17.91 -15.46
CA ASP A 40 -11.92 18.14 -16.87
C ASP A 40 -13.36 18.62 -17.02
N SER A 41 -13.49 19.90 -17.39
CA SER A 41 -14.72 20.44 -17.91
C SER A 41 -15.01 19.77 -19.26
N VAL A 42 -15.84 18.74 -19.24
CA VAL A 42 -16.39 18.15 -20.46
C VAL A 42 -17.36 19.15 -21.07
N THR A 43 -16.91 19.88 -22.10
CA THR A 43 -17.80 20.58 -23.01
C THR A 43 -18.55 19.54 -23.83
N THR A 44 -19.81 19.33 -23.48
CA THR A 44 -20.72 18.49 -24.28
C THR A 44 -21.11 19.26 -25.55
N THR A 45 -20.59 18.86 -26.70
CA THR A 45 -21.22 19.13 -27.98
C THR A 45 -22.41 18.19 -28.13
N PRO A 46 -23.61 18.68 -28.50
CA PRO A 46 -24.75 17.78 -28.68
C PRO A 46 -24.55 16.92 -29.92
N ALA A 47 -24.46 15.61 -29.73
CA ALA A 47 -24.55 14.65 -30.83
C ALA A 47 -25.98 14.60 -31.35
N SER A 48 -26.08 14.65 -32.68
CA SER A 48 -27.32 14.57 -33.43
C SER A 48 -28.10 13.28 -33.17
N SER A 49 -29.40 13.45 -33.00
CA SER A 49 -30.42 12.42 -32.92
C SER A 49 -30.38 11.43 -34.09
N GLY A 50 -30.31 10.14 -33.76
CA GLY A 50 -30.59 9.06 -34.67
C GLY A 50 -30.21 7.73 -34.08
N ASP A 51 -31.13 7.07 -33.37
CA ASP A 51 -31.60 5.74 -33.67
C ASP A 51 -32.52 5.26 -32.54
N GLY A 52 -33.65 4.73 -33.00
CA GLY A 52 -34.72 4.22 -32.14
C GLY A 52 -34.30 2.98 -31.38
N GLY A 53 -33.80 3.19 -30.16
CA GLY A 53 -33.66 2.11 -29.17
C GLY A 53 -35.04 1.53 -28.83
N SER A 54 -35.12 0.22 -28.77
CA SER A 54 -36.34 -0.52 -28.46
C SER A 54 -36.97 0.03 -27.16
N PRO A 55 -38.30 0.22 -27.08
CA PRO A 55 -38.99 0.71 -25.89
C PRO A 55 -38.74 -0.10 -24.60
N LEU A 56 -38.33 -1.36 -24.77
CA LEU A 56 -37.96 -2.26 -23.67
C LEU A 56 -36.60 -1.90 -23.04
N GLN A 57 -35.61 -1.46 -23.86
CA GLN A 57 -34.30 -1.05 -23.33
C GLN A 57 -34.39 0.30 -22.59
N THR A 58 -35.14 1.25 -23.13
CA THR A 58 -35.34 2.55 -22.47
C THR A 58 -36.03 2.39 -21.11
N LYS A 59 -37.03 1.51 -21.02
CA LYS A 59 -37.74 1.26 -19.78
C LYS A 59 -36.88 0.53 -18.73
N ALA A 60 -35.97 -0.33 -19.14
CA ALA A 60 -35.03 -1.02 -18.25
C ALA A 60 -33.93 -0.05 -17.71
N ILE A 61 -33.44 0.86 -18.56
CA ILE A 61 -32.47 1.91 -18.18
C ILE A 61 -33.10 2.87 -17.16
N ASP A 62 -34.34 3.30 -17.40
CA ASP A 62 -35.06 4.16 -16.46
C ASP A 62 -35.25 3.47 -15.08
N ALA A 63 -35.58 2.19 -15.06
CA ALA A 63 -35.77 1.41 -13.84
C ALA A 63 -34.45 1.27 -13.03
N ALA A 64 -33.32 1.04 -13.70
CA ALA A 64 -32.02 0.97 -13.03
C ALA A 64 -31.61 2.34 -12.45
N ALA A 65 -31.85 3.40 -13.19
CA ALA A 65 -31.57 4.77 -12.75
C ALA A 65 -32.46 5.17 -11.54
N GLU A 66 -33.76 4.85 -11.58
CA GLU A 66 -34.67 5.09 -10.46
C GLU A 66 -34.24 4.31 -9.21
N LYS A 67 -33.89 3.05 -9.37
CA LYS A 67 -33.41 2.19 -8.30
C LYS A 67 -32.13 2.72 -7.68
N CYS A 68 -31.16 3.14 -8.51
CA CYS A 68 -29.93 3.74 -8.04
C CYS A 68 -30.19 5.05 -7.29
N ALA A 69 -30.98 5.96 -7.88
CA ALA A 69 -31.31 7.24 -7.27
C ALA A 69 -32.08 7.10 -5.95
N SER A 70 -32.82 6.03 -5.75
CA SER A 70 -33.57 5.78 -4.51
C SER A 70 -32.68 5.56 -3.30
N LEU A 71 -31.38 5.24 -3.50
CA LEU A 71 -30.40 5.10 -2.42
C LEU A 71 -29.99 6.45 -1.82
N ALA A 72 -30.07 7.57 -2.56
CA ALA A 72 -29.63 8.87 -2.08
C ALA A 72 -30.69 9.57 -1.20
N ALA A 73 -30.21 10.40 -0.27
CA ALA A 73 -31.04 11.12 0.69
C ALA A 73 -32.07 12.07 0.06
N TYR A 74 -31.76 12.60 -1.12
CA TYR A 74 -32.57 13.57 -1.81
C TYR A 74 -32.78 13.19 -3.28
N SER A 75 -33.88 12.52 -3.55
CA SER A 75 -34.41 12.51 -4.91
C SER A 75 -34.99 13.91 -5.19
N THR A 76 -34.51 14.61 -6.20
CA THR A 76 -35.00 15.90 -6.65
C THR A 76 -36.50 15.89 -7.03
N ALA A 77 -37.09 14.72 -7.19
CA ALA A 77 -38.48 14.56 -7.59
C ALA A 77 -39.49 14.56 -6.42
N ARG A 78 -39.07 14.32 -5.20
CA ARG A 78 -39.98 14.39 -4.02
C ARG A 78 -39.18 14.68 -2.76
N ALA A 79 -39.33 15.86 -2.19
CA ALA A 79 -38.82 16.25 -0.87
C ALA A 79 -39.44 15.42 0.28
N ARG A 80 -39.34 14.10 0.23
CA ARG A 80 -39.76 13.21 1.29
C ARG A 80 -38.53 12.48 1.82
N PHE A 81 -38.48 12.34 3.14
CA PHE A 81 -37.49 11.55 3.84
C PHE A 81 -37.47 10.12 3.24
N ASN A 82 -36.31 9.70 2.75
CA ASN A 82 -36.16 8.38 2.12
C ASN A 82 -36.05 7.31 3.22
N PRO A 83 -36.91 6.27 3.25
CA PRO A 83 -36.80 5.19 4.23
C PRO A 83 -35.45 4.48 4.27
N SER A 84 -34.77 4.35 3.13
CA SER A 84 -33.43 3.78 3.06
C SER A 84 -32.41 4.61 3.85
N GLN A 85 -32.54 5.94 3.86
CA GLN A 85 -31.67 6.80 4.66
C GLN A 85 -31.88 6.62 6.17
N GLU A 86 -33.12 6.39 6.61
CA GLU A 86 -33.37 6.06 8.01
C GLU A 86 -32.73 4.72 8.40
N ARG A 87 -32.79 3.72 7.52
CA ARG A 87 -32.10 2.44 7.70
C ARG A 87 -30.59 2.65 7.81
N PHE A 88 -29.98 3.36 6.87
CA PHE A 88 -28.54 3.59 6.85
C PHE A 88 -28.06 4.42 8.05
N ALA A 89 -28.83 5.43 8.48
CA ALA A 89 -28.48 6.24 9.65
C ALA A 89 -28.51 5.42 10.97
N ARG A 90 -29.12 4.24 10.98
CA ARG A 90 -29.25 3.37 12.16
C ARG A 90 -28.35 2.12 12.10
N ILE A 91 -27.45 2.02 11.12
CA ILE A 91 -26.49 0.90 11.08
C ILE A 91 -25.65 0.94 12.36
N PRO A 92 -25.65 -0.12 13.18
CA PRO A 92 -24.86 -0.17 14.39
C PRO A 92 -23.37 0.10 14.09
N ASP A 93 -22.74 0.94 14.88
CA ASP A 93 -21.34 1.36 14.78
C ASP A 93 -20.96 2.12 13.48
N ALA A 94 -21.86 2.13 12.49
CA ALA A 94 -21.63 2.73 11.18
C ALA A 94 -22.81 3.62 10.69
N PRO A 95 -23.27 4.60 11.47
CA PRO A 95 -24.31 5.52 11.01
C PRO A 95 -23.89 6.20 9.70
N THR A 96 -24.70 6.01 8.66
CA THR A 96 -24.31 6.35 7.27
C THR A 96 -25.31 7.29 6.62
N ALA A 97 -24.80 8.24 5.84
CA ALA A 97 -25.59 9.07 4.93
C ALA A 97 -25.12 8.83 3.48
N VAL A 98 -26.03 8.44 2.60
CA VAL A 98 -25.76 8.38 1.17
C VAL A 98 -26.02 9.78 0.58
N MET A 99 -24.97 10.41 0.10
CA MET A 99 -25.02 11.79 -0.39
C MET A 99 -25.43 11.88 -1.86
N LYS A 100 -24.99 10.90 -2.65
CA LYS A 100 -25.24 10.84 -4.10
C LYS A 100 -25.31 9.41 -4.57
N ALA A 101 -26.21 9.13 -5.51
CA ALA A 101 -26.28 7.87 -6.23
C ALA A 101 -26.64 8.14 -7.69
N GLU A 102 -25.83 7.67 -8.63
CA GLU A 102 -26.02 7.91 -10.07
C GLU A 102 -25.48 6.76 -10.90
N ILE A 103 -26.06 6.59 -12.09
CA ILE A 103 -25.58 5.62 -13.06
C ILE A 103 -24.31 6.12 -13.73
N ILE A 104 -23.29 5.29 -13.74
CA ILE A 104 -22.09 5.45 -14.57
C ILE A 104 -22.16 4.42 -15.69
N PRO A 105 -22.19 4.84 -16.95
CA PRO A 105 -22.26 3.93 -18.09
C PRO A 105 -21.07 2.95 -18.12
N ALA A 106 -21.29 1.80 -18.75
CA ALA A 106 -20.22 0.85 -19.02
C ALA A 106 -19.09 1.49 -19.84
N GLU A 107 -17.86 1.22 -19.43
CA GLU A 107 -16.69 1.68 -20.18
C GLU A 107 -15.68 0.54 -20.33
N ARG A 108 -15.29 0.22 -21.57
CA ARG A 108 -14.43 -0.93 -21.89
C ARG A 108 -15.05 -2.23 -21.37
N ASP A 109 -14.42 -2.89 -20.42
CA ASP A 109 -14.86 -4.13 -19.78
C ASP A 109 -15.36 -3.89 -18.32
N VAL A 110 -15.46 -2.64 -17.89
CA VAL A 110 -16.15 -2.27 -16.65
C VAL A 110 -17.65 -2.15 -16.94
N PRO A 111 -18.52 -2.90 -16.25
CA PRO A 111 -19.95 -2.84 -16.47
C PRO A 111 -20.53 -1.48 -16.07
N GLU A 112 -21.74 -1.21 -16.55
CA GLU A 112 -22.55 -0.12 -15.99
C GLU A 112 -22.77 -0.33 -14.49
N VAL A 113 -22.59 0.74 -13.71
CA VAL A 113 -22.70 0.68 -12.25
C VAL A 113 -23.58 1.80 -11.69
N CYS A 114 -24.29 1.51 -10.62
CA CYS A 114 -24.78 2.53 -9.71
C CYS A 114 -23.60 2.95 -8.81
N ARG A 115 -23.11 4.17 -8.97
CA ARG A 115 -22.10 4.79 -8.11
C ARG A 115 -22.78 5.47 -6.95
N VAL A 116 -22.44 5.06 -5.74
CA VAL A 116 -22.95 5.60 -4.49
C VAL A 116 -21.81 6.29 -3.77
N GLU A 117 -21.98 7.57 -3.47
CA GLU A 117 -21.07 8.37 -2.65
C GLU A 117 -21.75 8.69 -1.32
N GLY A 118 -21.07 8.45 -0.22
CA GLY A 118 -21.65 8.63 1.11
C GLY A 118 -20.60 8.91 2.17
N VAL A 119 -21.10 9.13 3.38
CA VAL A 119 -20.30 9.39 4.57
C VAL A 119 -20.72 8.44 5.68
N VAL A 120 -19.78 7.73 6.27
CA VAL A 120 -19.96 7.07 7.57
C VAL A 120 -19.50 8.02 8.66
N ALA A 121 -20.34 8.21 9.67
CA ALA A 121 -20.04 9.16 10.73
C ALA A 121 -18.76 8.79 11.51
N PRO A 122 -17.91 9.76 11.93
CA PRO A 122 -18.18 11.19 11.81
C PRO A 122 -17.82 11.81 10.45
N ASP A 123 -16.81 11.28 9.69
CA ASP A 123 -16.27 11.98 8.50
C ASP A 123 -15.58 11.03 7.49
N ILE A 124 -15.97 9.74 7.44
CA ILE A 124 -15.36 8.77 6.53
C ILE A 124 -16.12 8.80 5.20
N ASN A 125 -15.53 9.41 4.16
CA ASN A 125 -16.11 9.39 2.83
C ASN A 125 -15.82 8.06 2.14
N PHE A 126 -16.82 7.53 1.44
CA PHE A 126 -16.70 6.31 0.65
C PHE A 126 -17.36 6.42 -0.72
N GLU A 127 -16.87 5.60 -1.65
CA GLU A 127 -17.52 5.34 -2.93
C GLU A 127 -17.77 3.84 -3.06
N LEU A 128 -19.05 3.47 -3.27
CA LEU A 128 -19.49 2.12 -3.54
C LEU A 128 -20.01 2.04 -4.97
N ARG A 129 -19.57 1.05 -5.73
CA ARG A 129 -20.02 0.78 -7.10
C ARG A 129 -20.72 -0.55 -7.17
N LEU A 130 -21.95 -0.52 -7.67
CA LEU A 130 -22.87 -1.64 -7.75
C LEU A 130 -23.16 -1.94 -9.22
N PRO A 131 -22.69 -3.05 -9.82
CA PRO A 131 -23.09 -3.48 -11.15
C PRO A 131 -24.61 -3.47 -11.30
N THR A 132 -25.13 -2.79 -12.33
CA THR A 132 -26.58 -2.71 -12.58
C THR A 132 -27.13 -4.02 -13.14
N HIS A 133 -26.25 -4.81 -13.78
CA HIS A 133 -26.54 -6.12 -14.36
C HIS A 133 -25.46 -7.13 -13.99
N ASP A 134 -25.84 -8.40 -13.96
CA ASP A 134 -24.91 -9.53 -13.81
C ASP A 134 -24.04 -9.49 -12.56
N TRP A 135 -24.51 -8.85 -11.48
CA TRP A 135 -23.80 -8.90 -10.20
C TRP A 135 -23.52 -10.34 -9.81
N ASN A 136 -22.27 -10.65 -9.51
CA ASN A 136 -21.82 -12.02 -9.22
C ASN A 136 -22.21 -12.52 -7.82
N GLY A 137 -22.93 -11.72 -7.03
CA GLY A 137 -23.32 -12.04 -5.65
C GLY A 137 -22.22 -11.81 -4.62
N LYS A 138 -21.09 -11.18 -5.01
CA LYS A 138 -19.92 -10.97 -4.16
C LYS A 138 -19.69 -9.48 -3.88
N PHE A 139 -19.08 -9.22 -2.74
CA PHE A 139 -18.67 -7.90 -2.28
C PHE A 139 -17.14 -7.83 -2.14
N MET A 140 -16.54 -6.71 -2.47
CA MET A 140 -15.13 -6.44 -2.25
C MET A 140 -14.90 -5.06 -1.65
N HIS A 141 -14.15 -4.99 -0.56
CA HIS A 141 -13.59 -3.75 -0.05
C HIS A 141 -12.16 -3.61 -0.54
N TYR A 142 -11.86 -2.51 -1.21
CA TYR A 142 -10.53 -2.20 -1.70
C TYR A 142 -9.83 -1.20 -0.77
N GLY A 143 -8.74 -1.62 -0.14
CA GLY A 143 -7.95 -0.79 0.77
C GLY A 143 -7.14 0.27 0.03
N CYS A 144 -6.93 1.41 0.67
CA CYS A 144 -6.15 2.51 0.12
C CYS A 144 -4.63 2.29 0.25
N GLY A 145 -3.84 3.09 -0.48
CA GLY A 145 -2.38 3.11 -0.39
C GLY A 145 -1.84 4.41 0.20
N GLY A 146 -0.59 4.40 0.66
CA GLY A 146 0.07 5.57 1.23
C GLY A 146 -0.70 6.12 2.43
N ALA A 147 -0.91 7.42 2.44
CA ALA A 147 -1.67 8.09 3.50
C ALA A 147 -3.19 7.99 3.35
N CYS A 148 -3.69 7.37 2.30
CA CYS A 148 -5.13 7.42 2.00
C CYS A 148 -5.65 8.84 1.71
N GLY A 149 -6.79 9.22 2.26
CA GLY A 149 -7.33 10.58 2.10
C GLY A 149 -8.04 10.84 0.77
N VAL A 150 -8.13 9.82 -0.09
CA VAL A 150 -8.83 9.83 -1.38
C VAL A 150 -9.30 8.45 -1.77
N VAL A 151 -10.35 8.39 -2.58
CA VAL A 151 -10.79 7.13 -3.23
C VAL A 151 -10.07 6.96 -4.57
N TYR A 152 -9.24 5.94 -4.69
CA TYR A 152 -8.51 5.61 -5.92
C TYR A 152 -9.39 4.81 -6.89
N ARG A 153 -10.15 5.48 -7.74
CA ARG A 153 -11.13 4.87 -8.67
C ARG A 153 -10.54 3.83 -9.62
N PRO A 154 -9.37 4.03 -10.24
CA PRO A 154 -8.80 3.03 -11.16
C PRO A 154 -8.53 1.67 -10.53
N GLN A 155 -8.32 1.62 -9.21
CA GLN A 155 -8.08 0.36 -8.51
C GLN A 155 -9.35 -0.48 -8.34
N LEU A 156 -10.53 0.14 -8.48
CA LEU A 156 -11.81 -0.55 -8.41
C LEU A 156 -12.18 -1.30 -9.70
N GLU A 157 -11.50 -1.00 -10.81
CA GLU A 157 -11.88 -1.52 -12.13
C GLU A 157 -11.70 -3.04 -12.25
N GLU A 158 -10.63 -3.62 -11.67
CA GLU A 158 -10.40 -5.07 -11.75
C GLU A 158 -11.54 -5.90 -11.12
N PRO A 159 -11.93 -5.66 -9.86
CA PRO A 159 -13.06 -6.39 -9.29
C PRO A 159 -14.42 -6.01 -9.93
N LEU A 160 -14.58 -4.79 -10.44
CA LEU A 160 -15.79 -4.41 -11.20
C LEU A 160 -15.90 -5.17 -12.51
N ALA A 161 -14.81 -5.37 -13.25
CA ALA A 161 -14.79 -6.19 -14.47
C ALA A 161 -15.14 -7.67 -14.19
N ARG A 162 -15.07 -8.10 -12.92
CA ARG A 162 -15.54 -9.40 -12.43
C ARG A 162 -16.93 -9.34 -11.81
N HIS A 163 -17.63 -8.23 -11.98
CA HIS A 163 -19.00 -7.97 -11.50
C HIS A 163 -19.18 -8.02 -9.97
N TYR A 164 -18.15 -7.67 -9.19
CA TYR A 164 -18.28 -7.44 -7.76
C TYR A 164 -19.03 -6.14 -7.46
N ALA A 165 -19.73 -6.07 -6.34
CA ALA A 165 -20.02 -4.82 -5.67
C ALA A 165 -18.74 -4.37 -4.94
N VAL A 166 -18.23 -3.15 -5.21
CA VAL A 166 -16.89 -2.74 -4.76
C VAL A 166 -16.95 -1.42 -4.01
N VAL A 167 -16.36 -1.36 -2.82
CA VAL A 167 -16.25 -0.15 -2.01
C VAL A 167 -14.79 0.23 -1.75
N ALA A 168 -14.54 1.53 -1.65
CA ALA A 168 -13.32 2.10 -1.08
C ALA A 168 -13.62 3.39 -0.35
N SER A 169 -12.73 3.83 0.54
CA SER A 169 -12.89 5.02 1.39
C SER A 169 -11.64 5.88 1.43
N ASP A 170 -11.80 7.12 1.95
CA ASP A 170 -10.69 8.03 2.26
C ASP A 170 -10.09 7.81 3.65
N MET A 171 -10.61 6.85 4.41
CA MET A 171 -10.19 6.52 5.78
C MET A 171 -10.44 7.64 6.80
N GLY A 172 -11.43 8.52 6.57
CA GLY A 172 -11.87 9.53 7.52
C GLY A 172 -11.03 10.80 7.55
N HIS A 173 -10.22 11.03 6.53
CA HIS A 173 -9.47 12.28 6.38
C HIS A 173 -9.26 12.61 4.90
N ALA A 174 -9.19 13.88 4.56
CA ALA A 174 -8.94 14.31 3.19
C ALA A 174 -7.46 14.55 2.95
N ALA A 175 -6.93 13.98 1.86
CA ALA A 175 -5.61 14.37 1.36
C ALA A 175 -5.65 15.83 0.92
N GLN A 176 -4.72 16.64 1.42
CA GLN A 176 -4.59 18.02 0.96
C GLN A 176 -3.54 18.09 -0.16
N PRO A 177 -3.78 18.88 -1.21
CA PRO A 177 -2.77 19.17 -2.21
C PRO A 177 -1.51 19.73 -1.52
N ASN A 178 -0.35 19.19 -1.81
CA ASN A 178 0.96 19.57 -1.25
C ASN A 178 1.25 19.17 0.21
N ILE A 179 0.38 18.39 0.85
CA ILE A 179 0.67 17.83 2.18
C ILE A 179 0.53 16.32 2.05
N THR A 180 1.62 15.68 1.78
CA THR A 180 1.70 14.24 1.77
C THR A 180 1.70 13.74 3.20
N LEU A 181 0.76 12.85 3.52
CA LEU A 181 0.78 11.88 4.60
C LEU A 181 0.38 12.40 5.99
N TYR A 182 -0.51 11.70 6.64
CA TYR A 182 -0.83 11.65 8.09
C TYR A 182 -1.07 12.99 8.81
N ARG A 183 -1.79 13.93 8.21
CA ARG A 183 -2.34 15.06 8.95
C ARG A 183 -3.73 14.72 9.45
N PHE A 184 -3.82 14.46 10.73
CA PHE A 184 -5.08 14.25 11.42
C PHE A 184 -5.45 15.51 12.18
N ALA A 185 -6.67 16.02 11.95
CA ALA A 185 -7.17 17.20 12.63
C ALA A 185 -7.61 16.91 14.07
N ASN A 186 -7.97 15.67 14.35
CA ASN A 186 -8.53 15.25 15.64
C ASN A 186 -8.27 13.76 15.89
N ILE A 187 -8.69 13.31 17.08
CA ILE A 187 -8.48 11.92 17.52
C ILE A 187 -9.35 10.92 16.74
N GLU A 188 -10.52 11.33 16.29
CA GLU A 188 -11.44 10.50 15.52
C GLU A 188 -10.80 10.08 14.19
N GLN A 189 -10.15 11.02 13.49
CA GLN A 189 -9.41 10.72 12.25
C GLN A 189 -8.25 9.74 12.49
N ILE A 190 -7.58 9.84 13.65
CA ILE A 190 -6.53 8.89 14.03
C ILE A 190 -7.13 7.50 14.27
N ILE A 191 -8.28 7.41 14.95
CA ILE A 191 -9.01 6.17 15.20
C ILE A 191 -9.47 5.54 13.87
N ASP A 192 -10.09 6.35 13.02
CA ASP A 192 -10.61 5.91 11.74
C ASP A 192 -9.50 5.37 10.83
N PHE A 193 -8.45 6.15 10.63
CA PHE A 193 -7.27 5.71 9.88
C PHE A 193 -6.55 4.53 10.55
N GLY A 194 -6.51 4.50 11.87
CA GLY A 194 -5.80 3.48 12.64
C GLY A 194 -6.37 2.08 12.46
N TYR A 195 -7.70 1.94 12.53
CA TYR A 195 -8.34 0.61 12.47
C TYR A 195 -9.85 0.62 12.16
N ARG A 196 -10.58 1.75 12.38
CA ARG A 196 -12.04 1.72 12.39
C ARG A 196 -12.64 1.84 10.98
N ALA A 197 -12.06 2.69 10.12
CA ALA A 197 -12.73 3.09 8.87
C ALA A 197 -13.05 1.92 7.94
N THR A 198 -12.13 0.98 7.75
CA THR A 198 -12.37 -0.19 6.88
C THR A 198 -13.57 -0.99 7.38
N HIS A 199 -13.62 -1.29 8.66
CA HIS A 199 -14.72 -2.03 9.28
C HIS A 199 -16.07 -1.33 9.08
N VAL A 200 -16.19 -0.09 9.53
CA VAL A 200 -17.50 0.60 9.49
C VAL A 200 -17.98 0.91 8.08
N VAL A 201 -17.07 1.16 7.13
CA VAL A 201 -17.42 1.29 5.71
C VAL A 201 -17.86 -0.06 5.14
N THR A 202 -17.26 -1.16 5.58
CA THR A 202 -17.71 -2.52 5.18
C THR A 202 -19.12 -2.80 5.66
N LEU A 203 -19.45 -2.46 6.91
CA LEU A 203 -20.82 -2.60 7.43
C LEU A 203 -21.80 -1.76 6.63
N ALA A 204 -21.50 -0.48 6.41
CA ALA A 204 -22.33 0.44 5.63
C ALA A 204 -22.54 -0.05 4.19
N ALA A 205 -21.47 -0.45 3.51
CA ALA A 205 -21.53 -0.90 2.14
C ALA A 205 -22.34 -2.20 1.98
N LYS A 206 -22.22 -3.15 2.91
CA LYS A 206 -23.03 -4.39 2.91
C LYS A 206 -24.51 -4.12 3.08
N GLU A 207 -24.90 -3.18 3.94
CA GLU A 207 -26.29 -2.77 4.09
C GLU A 207 -26.85 -2.10 2.82
N ILE A 208 -26.03 -1.28 2.15
CA ILE A 208 -26.42 -0.66 0.88
C ILE A 208 -26.52 -1.71 -0.24
N VAL A 209 -25.64 -2.71 -0.27
CA VAL A 209 -25.69 -3.86 -1.19
C VAL A 209 -27.00 -4.63 -0.99
N ASP A 210 -27.35 -4.94 0.26
CA ASP A 210 -28.60 -5.64 0.58
C ASP A 210 -29.84 -4.83 0.15
N GLU A 211 -29.87 -3.54 0.44
CA GLU A 211 -30.96 -2.65 0.01
C GLU A 211 -31.06 -2.58 -1.52
N TYR A 212 -29.91 -2.44 -2.22
CA TYR A 212 -29.92 -2.32 -3.67
C TYR A 212 -30.31 -3.60 -4.38
N TYR A 213 -29.76 -4.75 -3.99
CA TYR A 213 -30.06 -6.03 -4.68
C TYR A 213 -31.25 -6.77 -4.09
N GLY A 214 -31.76 -6.38 -2.91
CA GLY A 214 -32.80 -7.09 -2.17
C GLY A 214 -32.31 -8.41 -1.57
N GLN A 215 -31.00 -8.58 -1.46
CA GLN A 215 -30.34 -9.72 -0.85
C GLN A 215 -28.90 -9.35 -0.47
N PRO A 216 -28.37 -9.90 0.64
CA PRO A 216 -26.98 -9.66 1.04
C PRO A 216 -25.98 -10.29 0.06
N ALA A 217 -24.76 -9.81 0.06
CA ALA A 217 -23.66 -10.48 -0.62
C ALA A 217 -23.44 -11.87 -0.03
N LYS A 218 -23.27 -12.86 -0.90
CA LYS A 218 -23.04 -14.26 -0.49
C LYS A 218 -21.64 -14.46 0.09
N LEU A 219 -20.68 -13.74 -0.45
CA LEU A 219 -19.27 -13.78 -0.05
C LEU A 219 -18.70 -12.37 -0.06
N SER A 220 -17.80 -12.12 0.89
CA SER A 220 -17.16 -10.84 1.10
C SER A 220 -15.65 -10.98 1.04
N TYR A 221 -15.01 -10.16 0.23
CA TYR A 221 -13.57 -10.16 0.04
C TYR A 221 -12.95 -8.81 0.40
N TYR A 222 -11.72 -8.86 0.83
CA TYR A 222 -10.89 -7.68 1.02
C TYR A 222 -9.65 -7.78 0.13
N MET A 223 -9.20 -6.64 -0.41
CA MET A 223 -7.95 -6.54 -1.17
C MET A 223 -7.25 -5.23 -0.89
N GLY A 224 -5.97 -5.27 -0.56
CA GLY A 224 -5.18 -4.05 -0.36
C GLY A 224 -3.69 -4.32 -0.30
N CYS A 225 -2.88 -3.30 -0.61
CA CYS A 225 -1.42 -3.36 -0.52
C CYS A 225 -0.87 -2.16 0.28
N SER A 226 0.31 -2.30 0.88
CA SER A 226 0.95 -1.24 1.66
C SER A 226 0.11 -0.87 2.91
N THR A 227 -0.35 0.36 3.03
CA THR A 227 -1.34 0.75 4.05
C THR A 227 -2.62 -0.10 3.94
N GLY A 228 -3.09 -0.37 2.72
CA GLY A 228 -4.20 -1.31 2.48
C GLY A 228 -3.88 -2.74 2.91
N GLY A 229 -2.62 -3.15 2.83
CA GLY A 229 -2.19 -4.43 3.39
C GLY A 229 -2.35 -4.48 4.92
N VAL A 230 -1.97 -3.40 5.63
CA VAL A 230 -2.18 -3.27 7.08
C VAL A 230 -3.67 -3.31 7.43
N GLN A 231 -4.50 -2.58 6.69
CA GLN A 231 -5.95 -2.58 6.90
C GLN A 231 -6.51 -4.00 6.83
N GLY A 232 -6.16 -4.78 5.78
CA GLY A 232 -6.63 -6.16 5.66
C GLY A 232 -6.14 -7.08 6.77
N VAL A 233 -4.91 -6.91 7.25
CA VAL A 233 -4.39 -7.67 8.39
C VAL A 233 -5.16 -7.29 9.67
N ILE A 234 -5.43 -6.00 9.90
CA ILE A 234 -6.26 -5.54 11.03
C ILE A 234 -7.65 -6.17 10.99
N GLU A 235 -8.27 -6.25 9.82
CA GLU A 235 -9.58 -6.90 9.66
C GLU A 235 -9.56 -8.36 10.14
N THR A 236 -8.52 -9.12 9.77
CA THR A 236 -8.42 -10.53 10.22
C THR A 236 -8.24 -10.67 11.73
N GLN A 237 -7.69 -9.66 12.40
CA GLN A 237 -7.38 -9.68 13.83
C GLN A 237 -8.52 -9.12 14.67
N ARG A 238 -9.05 -7.94 14.30
CA ARG A 238 -10.03 -7.20 15.11
C ARG A 238 -11.47 -7.45 14.66
N TYR A 239 -11.69 -7.68 13.36
CA TYR A 239 -13.02 -7.83 12.74
C TYR A 239 -13.13 -9.13 11.93
N PRO A 240 -12.86 -10.28 12.54
CA PRO A 240 -12.64 -11.56 11.85
C PRO A 240 -13.87 -12.11 11.12
N TYR A 241 -15.01 -11.45 11.22
CA TYR A 241 -16.28 -11.84 10.59
C TYR A 241 -16.64 -11.00 9.36
N ASP A 242 -15.83 -9.98 9.02
CA ASP A 242 -16.14 -9.06 7.94
C ASP A 242 -15.90 -9.66 6.55
N PHE A 243 -14.91 -10.54 6.44
CA PHE A 243 -14.50 -11.09 5.14
C PHE A 243 -14.26 -12.60 5.17
N ASP A 244 -14.72 -13.29 4.11
CA ASP A 244 -14.43 -14.70 3.86
C ASP A 244 -13.02 -14.90 3.28
N GLY A 245 -12.56 -13.94 2.46
CA GLY A 245 -11.25 -13.95 1.84
C GLY A 245 -10.53 -12.61 1.94
N VAL A 246 -9.26 -12.64 2.33
CA VAL A 246 -8.43 -11.44 2.51
C VAL A 246 -7.15 -11.56 1.69
N LEU A 247 -6.95 -10.64 0.74
CA LEU A 247 -5.75 -10.53 -0.09
C LEU A 247 -4.96 -9.29 0.30
N VAL A 248 -3.82 -9.48 0.92
CA VAL A 248 -2.97 -8.40 1.40
C VAL A 248 -1.58 -8.44 0.78
N GLY A 249 -1.10 -7.30 0.31
CA GLY A 249 0.23 -7.14 -0.25
C GLY A 249 1.10 -6.22 0.59
N ALA A 250 2.36 -6.59 0.77
CA ALA A 250 3.40 -5.74 1.35
C ALA A 250 2.88 -4.85 2.51
N PRO A 251 2.29 -5.42 3.59
CA PRO A 251 1.70 -4.63 4.65
C PRO A 251 2.71 -3.69 5.28
N ALA A 252 2.43 -2.38 5.21
CA ALA A 252 3.25 -1.35 5.86
C ALA A 252 2.95 -1.36 7.37
N TYR A 253 3.38 -2.41 8.06
CA TYR A 253 3.24 -2.53 9.50
C TYR A 253 3.73 -1.26 10.21
N GLU A 254 3.49 -1.13 11.49
CA GLU A 254 3.89 0.05 12.28
C GLU A 254 5.37 0.41 12.15
N THR A 255 6.22 -0.56 11.79
CA THR A 255 7.65 -0.34 11.54
C THR A 255 7.97 0.24 10.17
N GLY A 256 7.04 0.21 9.21
CA GLY A 256 7.29 0.65 7.82
C GLY A 256 7.84 2.08 7.73
N PRO A 257 7.14 3.09 8.26
CA PRO A 257 7.64 4.46 8.24
C PRO A 257 8.94 4.67 9.02
N SER A 258 9.11 3.96 10.14
CA SER A 258 10.38 4.00 10.89
C SER A 258 11.53 3.43 10.08
N PHE A 259 11.27 2.41 9.26
CA PHE A 259 12.24 1.83 8.35
C PHE A 259 12.66 2.82 7.26
N LEU A 260 11.72 3.53 6.63
CA LEU A 260 12.03 4.56 5.63
C LEU A 260 12.88 5.69 6.21
N GLU A 261 12.52 6.18 7.41
CA GLU A 261 13.30 7.21 8.08
C GLU A 261 14.71 6.73 8.40
N TRP A 262 14.81 5.54 8.99
CA TRP A 262 16.09 4.97 9.34
C TRP A 262 16.97 4.77 8.10
N SER A 263 16.41 4.27 7.01
CA SER A 263 17.13 4.08 5.74
C SER A 263 17.67 5.40 5.20
N ALA A 264 16.84 6.43 5.16
CA ALA A 264 17.24 7.75 4.70
C ALA A 264 18.35 8.36 5.59
N ARG A 265 18.20 8.30 6.91
CA ARG A 265 19.19 8.84 7.85
C ARG A 265 20.51 8.07 7.85
N SER A 266 20.45 6.78 7.55
CA SER A 266 21.65 5.94 7.42
C SER A 266 22.61 6.42 6.32
N ASN A 267 22.08 7.18 5.36
CA ASN A 267 22.85 7.77 4.27
C ASN A 267 23.34 9.21 4.52
N LEU A 268 23.21 9.74 5.73
CA LEU A 268 23.65 11.10 6.04
C LEU A 268 24.93 11.14 6.85
N ASP A 269 25.79 12.13 6.53
CA ASP A 269 26.93 12.49 7.35
C ASP A 269 26.55 13.40 8.54
N ALA A 270 27.54 13.85 9.30
CA ALA A 270 27.33 14.72 10.46
C ALA A 270 26.78 16.12 10.10
N ASN A 271 26.92 16.55 8.85
CA ASN A 271 26.39 17.83 8.35
C ASN A 271 24.99 17.68 7.77
N GLY A 272 24.51 16.44 7.60
CA GLY A 272 23.25 16.12 6.93
C GLY A 272 23.40 15.96 5.41
N ASP A 273 24.61 15.84 4.90
CA ASP A 273 24.86 15.62 3.48
C ASP A 273 24.81 14.12 3.14
N PRO A 274 24.30 13.75 1.97
CA PRO A 274 24.28 12.35 1.51
C PRO A 274 25.69 11.79 1.33
N ILE A 275 25.93 10.61 1.90
CA ILE A 275 27.21 9.88 1.78
C ILE A 275 27.26 9.09 0.47
N LEU A 276 26.23 8.25 0.22
CA LEU A 276 26.09 7.45 -0.99
C LEU A 276 25.14 8.15 -1.96
N HIS A 277 25.52 8.23 -3.22
CA HIS A 277 24.73 8.83 -4.29
C HIS A 277 24.21 7.77 -5.28
N ALA A 278 23.07 8.05 -5.92
CA ALA A 278 22.36 7.12 -6.79
C ALA A 278 23.17 6.69 -8.03
N ASP A 279 24.13 7.47 -8.47
CA ASP A 279 25.03 7.16 -9.59
C ASP A 279 25.93 5.93 -9.33
N LYS A 280 26.10 5.51 -8.07
CA LYS A 280 26.82 4.30 -7.68
C LYS A 280 25.94 3.04 -7.57
N LEU A 281 24.62 3.18 -7.50
CA LEU A 281 23.70 2.05 -7.33
C LEU A 281 23.83 0.98 -8.45
N PRO A 282 23.96 1.34 -9.74
CA PRO A 282 24.14 0.34 -10.80
C PRO A 282 25.41 -0.51 -10.61
N MET A 283 26.49 0.09 -10.10
CA MET A 283 27.73 -0.63 -9.80
C MET A 283 27.55 -1.62 -8.65
N ILE A 284 26.88 -1.19 -7.58
CA ILE A 284 26.57 -2.06 -6.43
C ILE A 284 25.73 -3.24 -6.89
N ARG A 285 24.60 -2.99 -7.58
CA ARG A 285 23.73 -4.04 -8.09
C ARG A 285 24.45 -5.02 -9.00
N LYS A 286 25.30 -4.52 -9.90
CA LYS A 286 26.11 -5.36 -10.77
C LYS A 286 27.01 -6.32 -9.97
N ALA A 287 27.63 -5.84 -8.90
CA ALA A 287 28.48 -6.66 -8.04
C ALA A 287 27.67 -7.70 -7.25
N VAL A 288 26.51 -7.32 -6.74
CA VAL A 288 25.57 -8.22 -6.06
C VAL A 288 25.11 -9.34 -7.00
N LEU A 289 24.67 -9.00 -8.21
CA LEU A 289 24.21 -9.97 -9.21
C LEU A 289 25.36 -10.89 -9.66
N ALA A 290 26.58 -10.39 -9.77
CA ALA A 290 27.74 -11.24 -10.13
C ALA A 290 27.98 -12.37 -9.13
N ASP A 291 27.68 -12.14 -7.86
CA ASP A 291 27.86 -13.10 -6.77
C ASP A 291 26.62 -13.97 -6.53
N CYS A 292 25.42 -13.41 -6.65
CA CYS A 292 24.20 -14.03 -6.13
C CYS A 292 23.18 -14.47 -7.20
N ASP A 293 23.22 -13.94 -8.41
CA ASP A 293 22.21 -14.19 -9.44
C ASP A 293 22.10 -15.69 -9.82
N ALA A 294 23.21 -16.41 -9.78
CA ALA A 294 23.25 -17.83 -10.12
C ALA A 294 22.85 -18.80 -8.99
N LEU A 295 22.42 -18.30 -7.83
CA LEU A 295 22.10 -19.16 -6.67
C LEU A 295 20.86 -20.05 -6.88
N ASP A 296 20.00 -19.70 -7.82
CA ASP A 296 18.83 -20.49 -8.24
C ASP A 296 19.08 -21.34 -9.50
N GLY A 297 20.31 -21.31 -10.05
CA GLY A 297 20.70 -22.01 -11.27
C GLY A 297 20.56 -21.18 -12.55
N LEU A 298 20.14 -19.92 -12.48
CA LEU A 298 19.96 -19.04 -13.62
C LEU A 298 20.64 -17.68 -13.40
N LYS A 299 21.14 -17.08 -14.47
CA LYS A 299 21.66 -15.69 -14.47
C LYS A 299 20.75 -14.81 -15.32
N ASP A 300 19.80 -14.14 -14.68
CA ASP A 300 18.80 -13.36 -15.40
C ASP A 300 18.47 -12.00 -14.77
N GLY A 301 19.26 -11.61 -13.76
CA GLY A 301 19.12 -10.35 -13.08
C GLY A 301 18.06 -10.34 -11.96
N VAL A 302 17.55 -11.51 -11.56
CA VAL A 302 16.60 -11.68 -10.46
C VAL A 302 17.15 -12.65 -9.43
N ILE A 303 17.31 -12.21 -8.19
CA ILE A 303 17.71 -13.07 -7.09
C ILE A 303 16.45 -13.73 -6.52
N GLN A 304 16.35 -15.05 -6.70
CA GLN A 304 15.17 -15.84 -6.31
C GLN A 304 14.93 -15.84 -4.79
N ASP A 305 16.00 -15.96 -4.02
CA ASP A 305 15.96 -15.88 -2.55
C ASP A 305 17.13 -15.01 -2.05
N PRO A 306 16.91 -13.71 -1.84
CA PRO A 306 17.97 -12.79 -1.42
C PRO A 306 18.53 -13.08 -0.03
N THR A 307 17.85 -13.88 0.78
CA THR A 307 18.36 -14.28 2.11
C THR A 307 19.56 -15.22 2.02
N ARG A 308 19.76 -15.85 0.87
CA ARG A 308 20.92 -16.71 0.56
C ARG A 308 22.11 -15.92 -0.01
N CYS A 309 21.89 -14.67 -0.36
CA CYS A 309 22.92 -13.80 -0.89
C CYS A 309 23.70 -13.15 0.26
N HIS A 310 24.97 -13.49 0.40
CA HIS A 310 25.84 -12.99 1.48
C HIS A 310 26.88 -11.99 1.00
N TRP A 311 26.73 -11.45 -0.21
CA TRP A 311 27.65 -10.44 -0.75
C TRP A 311 27.85 -9.27 0.21
N ASP A 312 29.11 -8.85 0.39
CA ASP A 312 29.48 -7.72 1.25
C ASP A 312 30.05 -6.56 0.41
N PRO A 313 29.57 -5.30 0.62
CA PRO A 313 30.04 -4.14 -0.14
C PRO A 313 31.53 -3.84 0.01
N GLY A 314 32.22 -4.38 1.01
CA GLY A 314 33.66 -4.31 1.13
C GLY A 314 34.41 -4.93 -0.05
N ALA A 315 33.78 -5.86 -0.80
CA ALA A 315 34.36 -6.47 -2.00
C ALA A 315 34.67 -5.45 -3.12
N ILE A 316 33.96 -4.30 -3.13
CA ILE A 316 34.17 -3.22 -4.09
C ILE A 316 34.63 -1.92 -3.42
N GLN A 317 35.27 -2.01 -2.26
CA GLN A 317 35.79 -0.86 -1.55
C GLN A 317 36.99 -0.26 -2.29
N CYS A 318 37.01 1.07 -2.40
CA CYS A 318 38.14 1.82 -2.93
C CYS A 318 39.40 1.63 -2.07
N LYS A 319 40.59 1.78 -2.68
CA LYS A 319 41.83 1.96 -1.93
C LYS A 319 41.76 3.23 -1.07
N ALA A 320 42.46 3.23 0.06
CA ALA A 320 42.50 4.36 0.97
C ALA A 320 42.81 5.70 0.22
N GLY A 321 42.01 6.72 0.47
CA GLY A 321 42.13 8.03 -0.15
C GLY A 321 41.58 8.15 -1.58
N VAL A 322 41.04 7.08 -2.15
CA VAL A 322 40.39 7.08 -3.47
C VAL A 322 38.88 7.22 -3.33
N ASN A 323 38.28 8.10 -4.12
CA ASN A 323 36.85 8.16 -4.37
C ASN A 323 36.62 8.17 -5.88
N ALA A 324 36.11 7.07 -6.42
CA ALA A 324 35.88 6.89 -7.85
C ALA A 324 34.48 6.29 -8.11
N PRO A 325 33.89 6.51 -9.31
CA PRO A 325 32.59 5.95 -9.67
C PRO A 325 32.58 4.41 -9.71
N THR A 326 33.73 3.78 -9.73
CA THR A 326 33.93 2.33 -9.88
C THR A 326 34.13 1.59 -8.56
N CYS A 327 34.11 2.28 -7.42
CA CYS A 327 34.28 1.68 -6.11
C CYS A 327 33.59 2.49 -5.00
N LEU A 328 33.44 1.91 -3.83
CA LEU A 328 32.85 2.52 -2.66
C LEU A 328 33.90 3.03 -1.68
N THR A 329 33.78 4.25 -1.19
CA THR A 329 34.56 4.71 -0.03
C THR A 329 34.18 3.90 1.22
N ALA A 330 35.01 3.94 2.27
CA ALA A 330 34.71 3.26 3.52
C ALA A 330 33.39 3.74 4.17
N ALA A 331 33.03 5.02 4.02
CA ALA A 331 31.78 5.57 4.49
C ALA A 331 30.58 5.01 3.70
N GLU A 332 30.68 4.96 2.36
CA GLU A 332 29.64 4.37 1.50
C GLU A 332 29.44 2.86 1.78
N VAL A 333 30.53 2.11 2.00
CA VAL A 333 30.47 0.71 2.44
C VAL A 333 29.67 0.58 3.73
N THR A 334 29.88 1.48 4.68
CA THR A 334 29.14 1.48 5.95
C THR A 334 27.66 1.75 5.74
N VAL A 335 27.31 2.69 4.86
CA VAL A 335 25.91 2.97 4.50
C VAL A 335 25.24 1.72 3.91
N VAL A 336 25.86 1.09 2.89
CA VAL A 336 25.29 -0.08 2.23
C VAL A 336 25.11 -1.25 3.21
N ARG A 337 26.07 -1.48 4.09
CA ARG A 337 25.94 -2.50 5.16
C ARG A 337 24.76 -2.21 6.09
N LYS A 338 24.60 -0.97 6.51
CA LYS A 338 23.45 -0.57 7.33
C LYS A 338 22.13 -0.84 6.61
N LEU A 339 22.01 -0.44 5.35
CA LEU A 339 20.79 -0.64 4.57
C LEU A 339 20.42 -2.13 4.44
N TYR A 340 21.40 -3.02 4.27
CA TYR A 340 21.16 -4.46 4.24
C TYR A 340 20.86 -5.08 5.60
N SER A 341 21.45 -4.58 6.68
CA SER A 341 21.21 -5.15 8.01
C SER A 341 19.91 -4.68 8.65
N GLY A 342 19.34 -3.56 8.20
CA GLY A 342 18.16 -2.96 8.81
C GLY A 342 18.46 -2.21 10.11
N PRO A 343 17.43 -1.60 10.73
CA PRO A 343 17.58 -0.81 11.94
C PRO A 343 17.97 -1.69 13.13
N THR A 344 18.99 -1.23 13.86
CA THR A 344 19.48 -1.87 15.08
C THR A 344 19.55 -0.87 16.22
N ASP A 345 19.42 -1.34 17.46
CA ASP A 345 19.72 -0.57 18.66
C ASP A 345 21.23 -0.35 18.83
N SER A 346 21.61 0.40 19.86
CA SER A 346 23.02 0.67 20.19
C SER A 346 23.84 -0.59 20.55
N LYS A 347 23.16 -1.70 20.84
CA LYS A 347 23.78 -3.01 21.14
C LYS A 347 23.81 -3.94 19.93
N GLY A 348 23.28 -3.49 18.79
CA GLY A 348 23.21 -4.27 17.57
C GLY A 348 22.03 -5.23 17.48
N HIS A 349 21.05 -5.13 18.39
CA HIS A 349 19.82 -5.91 18.28
C HIS A 349 18.93 -5.29 17.20
N SER A 350 18.29 -6.14 16.41
CA SER A 350 17.31 -5.66 15.42
C SER A 350 16.11 -5.01 16.10
N LEU A 351 15.70 -3.86 15.57
CA LEU A 351 14.54 -3.10 16.04
C LEU A 351 13.29 -3.38 15.20
N SER A 352 13.43 -4.05 14.08
CA SER A 352 12.30 -4.48 13.28
C SER A 352 12.03 -5.96 13.55
N TYR A 353 10.77 -6.33 13.61
CA TYR A 353 10.39 -7.72 13.42
C TYR A 353 10.95 -8.13 12.05
N GLY A 354 11.83 -9.16 12.03
CA GLY A 354 12.41 -9.64 10.82
C GLY A 354 13.71 -9.03 10.38
N ALA A 355 14.39 -8.40 11.27
CA ALA A 355 15.83 -8.08 11.20
C ALA A 355 16.43 -7.74 9.83
N ALA A 356 15.75 -7.98 8.73
CA ALA A 356 16.26 -7.74 7.41
C ALA A 356 16.00 -6.28 7.02
N GLY A 357 17.05 -5.59 6.64
CA GLY A 357 16.96 -4.35 5.92
C GLY A 357 16.49 -4.58 4.48
N LEU A 358 17.04 -3.81 3.57
CA LEU A 358 16.81 -3.95 2.13
C LEU A 358 17.42 -5.27 1.62
N SER A 359 16.74 -5.92 0.69
CA SER A 359 17.25 -7.12 0.06
C SER A 359 18.39 -6.82 -0.91
N ARG A 360 19.37 -7.71 -1.00
CA ARG A 360 20.36 -7.70 -2.07
C ARG A 360 19.68 -7.98 -3.40
N GLY A 361 19.94 -7.14 -4.41
CA GLY A 361 19.24 -7.13 -5.69
C GLY A 361 18.27 -5.95 -5.84
N SER A 362 17.83 -5.33 -4.72
CA SER A 362 16.87 -4.22 -4.71
C SER A 362 17.49 -2.83 -4.95
N GLU A 363 18.79 -2.73 -5.15
CA GLU A 363 19.54 -1.46 -5.18
C GLU A 363 19.03 -0.49 -6.24
N TYR A 364 18.46 -0.97 -7.33
CA TYR A 364 17.86 -0.15 -8.39
C TYR A 364 16.68 0.70 -7.89
N GLY A 365 15.98 0.24 -6.85
CA GLY A 365 14.82 0.93 -6.26
C GLY A 365 15.17 1.89 -5.10
N TRP A 366 16.44 1.98 -4.67
CA TRP A 366 16.83 2.82 -3.54
C TRP A 366 16.75 4.33 -3.84
N SER A 367 16.77 4.71 -5.10
CA SER A 367 16.56 6.09 -5.55
C SER A 367 15.18 6.24 -6.19
N PRO A 368 14.47 7.35 -5.98
CA PRO A 368 14.88 8.53 -5.20
C PRO A 368 14.46 8.46 -3.72
N SER A 369 13.92 7.34 -3.22
CA SER A 369 13.28 7.26 -1.89
C SER A 369 14.22 7.68 -0.75
N PHE A 370 15.47 7.22 -0.74
CA PHE A 370 16.44 7.56 0.31
C PHE A 370 17.89 7.70 -0.19
N ILE A 371 18.15 7.49 -1.48
CA ILE A 371 19.46 7.75 -2.09
C ILE A 371 19.30 8.77 -3.22
N THR A 372 20.09 9.84 -3.19
CA THR A 372 20.00 10.95 -4.15
C THR A 372 21.07 10.89 -5.24
N THR A 373 20.98 11.75 -6.25
CA THR A 373 22.06 11.96 -7.21
C THR A 373 23.04 13.02 -6.70
N ARG A 374 24.27 13.09 -7.30
CA ARG A 374 25.25 14.12 -6.96
C ARG A 374 24.77 15.53 -7.30
N ASP A 375 23.99 15.66 -8.36
CA ASP A 375 23.51 16.95 -8.86
C ASP A 375 22.29 17.47 -8.11
N ASN A 376 21.65 16.63 -7.28
CA ASN A 376 20.47 16.99 -6.53
C ASN A 376 20.45 16.37 -5.12
N PRO A 377 21.36 16.82 -4.23
CA PRO A 377 21.52 16.22 -2.91
C PRO A 377 20.36 16.51 -1.94
N SER A 378 19.49 17.48 -2.25
CA SER A 378 18.44 17.96 -1.33
C SER A 378 17.04 17.41 -1.62
N GLN A 379 16.81 16.69 -2.72
CA GLN A 379 15.45 16.31 -3.14
C GLN A 379 14.71 15.39 -2.17
N TRP A 380 15.38 14.58 -1.42
CA TRP A 380 14.74 13.57 -0.58
C TRP A 380 14.41 14.06 0.84
N LEU A 381 15.18 14.96 1.43
CA LEU A 381 14.86 15.55 2.74
C LEU A 381 13.54 16.32 2.73
N PRO A 382 13.27 17.21 1.75
CA PRO A 382 11.96 17.82 1.60
C PRO A 382 10.85 16.81 1.31
N ASN A 383 11.13 15.76 0.55
CA ASN A 383 10.13 14.74 0.22
C ASN A 383 9.76 13.88 1.42
N LEU A 384 10.72 13.51 2.26
CA LEU A 384 10.43 12.86 3.53
C LEU A 384 9.69 13.79 4.49
N GLY A 385 10.15 15.05 4.64
CA GLY A 385 9.47 16.06 5.44
C GLY A 385 8.05 16.33 4.97
N SER A 386 7.81 16.42 3.65
CA SER A 386 6.48 16.58 3.08
C SER A 386 5.64 15.30 3.18
N SER A 387 6.27 14.14 3.22
CA SER A 387 5.59 12.85 3.22
C SER A 387 4.94 12.50 4.55
N TYR A 388 5.39 13.06 5.67
CA TYR A 388 4.92 12.64 6.99
C TYR A 388 4.38 13.77 7.88
N GLY A 389 4.16 14.95 7.31
CA GLY A 389 3.49 16.08 7.97
C GLY A 389 4.33 16.82 9.01
N ASP A 390 4.03 18.09 9.20
CA ASP A 390 4.81 19.03 10.04
C ASP A 390 4.91 18.67 11.53
N GLY A 391 4.20 17.66 12.00
CA GLY A 391 4.21 17.22 13.39
C GLY A 391 5.28 16.18 13.72
N VAL A 392 5.78 15.44 12.73
CA VAL A 392 6.68 14.30 12.93
C VAL A 392 8.11 14.60 12.48
N TYR A 393 8.28 15.45 11.50
CA TYR A 393 9.54 15.65 10.78
C TYR A 393 10.41 16.88 11.10
N PRO A 394 9.99 17.87 11.83
CA PRO A 394 10.96 18.82 12.42
C PRO A 394 12.07 18.09 13.17
N VAL A 395 11.80 16.87 13.62
CA VAL A 395 12.76 16.04 14.33
C VAL A 395 13.74 15.32 13.43
N VAL A 396 13.34 14.91 12.20
CA VAL A 396 14.28 14.32 11.23
C VAL A 396 15.30 15.36 10.78
N ALA A 397 14.82 16.54 10.39
CA ALA A 397 15.70 17.64 10.01
C ALA A 397 16.60 18.10 11.19
N ALA A 398 16.04 18.19 12.40
CA ALA A 398 16.79 18.57 13.60
C ALA A 398 17.79 17.51 14.07
N ASN A 399 17.64 16.26 13.64
CA ASN A 399 18.51 15.14 13.98
C ASN A 399 19.30 14.61 12.78
N ALA A 400 19.25 15.28 11.63
CA ALA A 400 20.13 14.99 10.51
C ALA A 400 21.58 14.91 10.99
N GLY A 401 22.28 13.86 10.59
CA GLY A 401 23.67 13.61 11.02
C GLY A 401 23.85 13.06 12.45
N LYS A 402 22.79 12.90 13.24
CA LYS A 402 22.90 12.22 14.53
C LYS A 402 22.64 10.74 14.39
N PRO A 403 23.37 9.87 15.12
CA PRO A 403 23.07 8.45 15.17
C PRO A 403 21.61 8.23 15.59
N TYR A 404 20.95 7.32 14.90
CA TYR A 404 19.61 6.89 15.31
C TYR A 404 19.79 5.89 16.45
N ASP A 405 19.48 6.32 17.66
CA ASP A 405 19.61 5.50 18.85
C ASP A 405 18.24 5.38 19.52
N TYR A 406 17.60 4.24 19.33
CA TYR A 406 16.31 3.92 19.91
C TYR A 406 16.37 3.72 21.42
N ASP A 407 17.54 3.35 21.96
CA ASP A 407 17.71 3.06 23.39
C ASP A 407 17.95 4.31 24.24
N VAL A 408 18.48 5.38 23.66
CA VAL A 408 19.03 6.51 24.42
C VAL A 408 17.99 7.56 24.76
N ASP A 409 16.89 7.63 24.03
CA ASP A 409 15.87 8.63 24.34
C ASP A 409 14.46 8.03 24.25
N PRO A 410 13.93 7.51 25.36
CA PRO A 410 12.53 7.08 25.42
C PRO A 410 11.55 8.24 25.16
N LYS A 411 11.99 9.52 25.18
CA LYS A 411 11.22 10.68 24.72
C LYS A 411 11.38 10.92 23.21
N ARG A 412 12.43 10.38 22.60
CA ARG A 412 12.72 10.44 21.16
C ARG A 412 12.60 9.06 20.51
N GLY A 413 12.75 8.01 21.30
CA GLY A 413 12.45 6.65 20.88
C GLY A 413 11.08 6.68 20.27
N ASN A 414 10.97 6.33 19.02
CA ASN A 414 9.70 6.34 18.35
C ASN A 414 9.15 7.72 17.96
N ILE A 415 9.98 8.60 17.48
CA ILE A 415 9.56 9.91 16.99
C ILE A 415 8.51 9.78 15.89
N LEU A 416 8.51 8.69 15.13
CA LEU A 416 7.50 8.42 14.12
C LEU A 416 6.25 7.76 14.68
N TYR A 417 6.41 6.82 15.59
CA TYR A 417 5.30 6.02 16.08
C TYR A 417 5.42 5.61 17.54
N GLY A 418 6.60 5.62 18.12
CA GLY A 418 6.82 5.07 19.43
C GLY A 418 6.15 5.86 20.52
N GLY A 419 5.16 5.25 21.11
CA GLY A 419 4.30 5.87 22.07
C GLY A 419 3.27 6.81 21.45
N SER A 420 3.23 6.97 20.11
CA SER A 420 2.10 7.66 19.49
C SER A 420 0.86 6.77 19.58
N ILE A 421 -0.27 7.39 19.89
CA ILE A 421 -1.55 6.70 19.92
C ILE A 421 -1.87 5.99 18.60
N LEU A 422 -1.42 6.54 17.47
CA LEU A 422 -1.59 5.97 16.16
C LEU A 422 -0.89 4.61 16.00
N GLN A 423 0.31 4.44 16.55
CA GLN A 423 1.01 3.15 16.49
C GLN A 423 0.21 2.05 17.18
N TRP A 424 -0.29 2.34 18.39
CA TRP A 424 -1.11 1.39 19.12
C TRP A 424 -2.42 1.08 18.40
N MET A 425 -3.02 2.07 17.75
CA MET A 425 -4.25 1.90 17.00
C MET A 425 -4.04 1.07 15.72
N ARG A 426 -2.91 1.26 15.02
CA ARG A 426 -2.55 0.51 13.81
C ARG A 426 -1.84 -0.81 14.08
N TYR A 427 -1.70 -1.24 15.31
CA TYR A 427 -1.03 -2.51 15.59
C TYR A 427 -1.70 -3.66 14.83
N ALA A 428 -0.95 -4.24 13.90
CA ALA A 428 -1.40 -5.24 12.94
C ALA A 428 -0.52 -6.52 12.96
N GLN A 429 0.12 -6.81 14.09
CA GLN A 429 1.02 -7.97 14.22
C GLN A 429 0.57 -8.92 15.34
N ASP A 430 -0.71 -8.89 15.71
CA ASP A 430 -1.28 -9.91 16.58
C ASP A 430 -1.25 -11.26 15.84
N PRO A 431 -0.52 -12.27 16.35
CA PRO A 431 -0.41 -13.57 15.70
C PRO A 431 -1.61 -14.48 15.97
N ASP A 432 -2.52 -14.08 16.85
CA ASP A 432 -3.70 -14.88 17.19
C ASP A 432 -4.82 -14.67 16.17
N LEU A 433 -4.82 -15.51 15.16
CA LEU A 433 -5.82 -15.51 14.09
C LEU A 433 -6.90 -16.60 14.28
N ARG A 434 -7.04 -17.15 15.49
CA ARG A 434 -7.99 -18.26 15.74
C ARG A 434 -9.42 -17.90 15.36
N ARG A 435 -9.88 -16.68 15.70
CA ARG A 435 -11.26 -16.25 15.40
C ARG A 435 -11.51 -16.16 13.89
N PHE A 436 -10.54 -15.64 13.13
CA PHE A 436 -10.63 -15.58 11.67
C PHE A 436 -10.62 -16.98 11.04
N ARG A 437 -9.70 -17.83 11.46
CA ARG A 437 -9.62 -19.24 11.02
C ARG A 437 -10.92 -19.99 11.32
N ASP A 438 -11.40 -19.88 12.54
CA ASP A 438 -12.56 -20.65 13.04
C ASP A 438 -13.87 -20.19 12.38
N ASN A 439 -13.90 -18.94 11.88
CA ASN A 439 -14.97 -18.44 11.02
C ASN A 439 -14.86 -18.90 9.55
N GLY A 440 -13.83 -19.67 9.20
CA GLY A 440 -13.61 -20.16 7.83
C GLY A 440 -12.79 -19.22 6.94
N GLY A 441 -12.35 -18.07 7.44
CA GLY A 441 -11.62 -17.06 6.68
C GLY A 441 -10.34 -17.58 6.04
N LYS A 442 -9.99 -17.05 4.87
CA LYS A 442 -8.76 -17.36 4.12
C LYS A 442 -7.97 -16.11 3.85
N MET A 443 -6.66 -16.14 4.11
CA MET A 443 -5.76 -15.01 3.86
C MET A 443 -4.60 -15.40 2.93
N ILE A 444 -4.43 -14.64 1.85
CA ILE A 444 -3.21 -14.63 1.03
C ILE A 444 -2.46 -13.35 1.35
N LEU A 445 -1.21 -13.49 1.80
CA LEU A 445 -0.26 -12.40 1.93
C LEU A 445 0.82 -12.57 0.87
N TYR A 446 1.12 -11.50 0.13
CA TYR A 446 2.25 -11.49 -0.80
C TYR A 446 3.17 -10.30 -0.53
N HIS A 447 4.47 -10.47 -0.81
CA HIS A 447 5.45 -9.40 -0.66
C HIS A 447 6.57 -9.57 -1.69
N GLY A 448 7.02 -8.47 -2.29
CA GLY A 448 8.16 -8.46 -3.18
C GLY A 448 9.47 -8.53 -2.41
N TRP A 449 10.39 -9.41 -2.80
CA TRP A 449 11.70 -9.45 -2.16
C TRP A 449 12.51 -8.16 -2.37
N ASP A 450 12.26 -7.43 -3.47
CA ASP A 450 12.98 -6.18 -3.80
C ASP A 450 12.24 -4.93 -3.31
N ASP A 451 11.28 -5.10 -2.37
CA ASP A 451 10.56 -3.98 -1.79
C ASP A 451 11.53 -3.08 -0.99
N ASN A 452 11.60 -1.83 -1.41
CA ASN A 452 12.45 -0.81 -0.83
C ASN A 452 11.70 0.20 0.06
N GLU A 453 10.37 0.11 0.12
CA GLU A 453 9.53 0.99 0.94
C GLU A 453 9.09 0.30 2.24
N VAL A 454 8.81 -1.00 2.16
CA VAL A 454 8.45 -1.84 3.31
C VAL A 454 9.37 -3.05 3.35
N ALA A 455 10.09 -3.25 4.45
CA ALA A 455 11.04 -4.36 4.58
C ALA A 455 10.35 -5.72 4.40
N PRO A 456 10.74 -6.54 3.39
CA PRO A 456 10.08 -7.82 3.11
C PRO A 456 10.15 -8.81 4.27
N GLY A 457 11.22 -8.74 5.07
CA GLY A 457 11.42 -9.55 6.26
C GLY A 457 10.28 -9.42 7.28
N ALA A 458 9.63 -8.26 7.37
CA ALA A 458 8.52 -8.05 8.29
C ALA A 458 7.32 -8.98 8.01
N SER A 459 7.03 -9.25 6.72
CA SER A 459 5.98 -10.22 6.35
C SER A 459 6.36 -11.66 6.66
N VAL A 460 7.63 -12.01 6.47
CA VAL A 460 8.15 -13.33 6.83
C VAL A 460 8.05 -13.57 8.33
N ASP A 461 8.44 -12.61 9.14
CA ASP A 461 8.41 -12.71 10.60
C ASP A 461 6.99 -12.78 11.14
N TYR A 462 6.09 -11.94 10.62
CA TYR A 462 4.69 -12.02 11.00
C TYR A 462 4.10 -13.41 10.67
N TYR A 463 4.36 -13.93 9.46
CA TYR A 463 3.93 -15.27 9.07
C TYR A 463 4.50 -16.36 9.99
N GLN A 464 5.78 -16.29 10.32
CA GLN A 464 6.42 -17.23 11.23
C GLN A 464 5.88 -17.10 12.67
N LEU A 465 5.61 -15.89 13.14
CA LEU A 465 5.02 -15.65 14.46
C LEU A 465 3.60 -16.23 14.52
N ALA A 466 2.78 -15.96 13.49
CA ALA A 466 1.46 -16.56 13.34
C ALA A 466 1.55 -18.09 13.30
N THR A 467 2.49 -18.65 12.53
CA THR A 467 2.70 -20.09 12.41
C THR A 467 2.97 -20.73 13.78
N ARG A 468 3.86 -20.14 14.58
CA ARG A 468 4.12 -20.64 15.95
C ARG A 468 2.90 -20.57 16.85
N THR A 469 2.10 -19.49 16.74
CA THR A 469 0.91 -19.25 17.57
C THR A 469 -0.27 -20.14 17.17
N MET A 470 -0.41 -20.40 15.88
CA MET A 470 -1.56 -21.12 15.31
C MET A 470 -1.40 -22.63 15.26
N GLY A 471 -0.33 -23.18 15.84
CA GLY A 471 -0.13 -24.63 15.97
C GLY A 471 0.75 -25.26 14.91
N GLY A 472 1.60 -24.46 14.26
CA GLY A 472 2.59 -24.92 13.29
C GLY A 472 2.20 -24.68 11.84
N GLU A 473 3.09 -25.05 10.94
CA GLU A 473 3.01 -24.72 9.50
C GLU A 473 1.76 -25.32 8.84
N GLU A 474 1.51 -26.61 9.07
CA GLU A 474 0.38 -27.31 8.46
C GLU A 474 -0.98 -26.73 8.90
N ALA A 475 -1.09 -26.37 10.18
CA ALA A 475 -2.31 -25.73 10.69
C ALA A 475 -2.51 -24.33 10.10
N THR A 476 -1.44 -23.56 9.96
CA THR A 476 -1.46 -22.22 9.42
C THR A 476 -1.78 -22.23 7.93
N LYS A 477 -1.19 -23.12 7.17
CA LYS A 477 -1.42 -23.26 5.73
C LYS A 477 -2.87 -23.57 5.35
N GLN A 478 -3.71 -24.02 6.28
CA GLN A 478 -5.14 -24.26 6.02
C GLN A 478 -5.96 -22.97 5.83
N PHE A 479 -5.45 -21.82 6.31
CA PHE A 479 -6.19 -20.57 6.23
C PHE A 479 -5.31 -19.34 5.91
N PHE A 480 -3.98 -19.44 6.01
CA PHE A 480 -3.05 -18.34 5.75
C PHE A 480 -1.87 -18.82 4.90
N ARG A 481 -1.63 -18.16 3.76
CA ARG A 481 -0.52 -18.42 2.83
C ARG A 481 0.29 -17.15 2.62
N LEU A 482 1.62 -17.28 2.65
CA LEU A 482 2.56 -16.21 2.30
C LEU A 482 3.24 -16.53 0.97
N PHE A 483 3.31 -15.54 0.06
CA PHE A 483 4.04 -15.64 -1.20
C PHE A 483 5.09 -14.53 -1.28
N MET A 484 6.36 -14.92 -1.27
CA MET A 484 7.48 -14.00 -1.41
C MET A 484 7.90 -13.96 -2.88
N ILE A 485 7.71 -12.81 -3.54
CA ILE A 485 7.86 -12.69 -5.00
C ILE A 485 9.26 -12.16 -5.34
N PRO A 486 10.10 -12.95 -6.03
CA PRO A 486 11.45 -12.54 -6.42
C PRO A 486 11.44 -11.35 -7.37
N GLY A 487 12.31 -10.39 -7.12
CA GLY A 487 12.50 -9.23 -7.99
C GLY A 487 11.30 -8.28 -8.08
N MET A 488 10.24 -8.45 -7.29
CA MET A 488 9.14 -7.50 -7.21
C MET A 488 9.45 -6.41 -6.20
N SER A 489 9.25 -5.16 -6.59
CA SER A 489 9.33 -3.99 -5.72
C SER A 489 8.06 -3.82 -4.88
N HIS A 490 7.86 -2.63 -4.28
CA HIS A 490 6.71 -2.35 -3.43
C HIS A 490 5.38 -2.52 -4.19
N CYS A 491 4.59 -3.50 -3.79
CA CYS A 491 3.28 -3.89 -4.38
C CYS A 491 3.30 -4.33 -5.83
N ARG A 492 4.25 -3.91 -6.66
CA ARG A 492 4.40 -4.17 -8.11
C ARG A 492 5.78 -3.73 -8.59
N ARG A 493 6.03 -3.86 -9.89
CA ARG A 493 7.26 -3.47 -10.57
C ARG A 493 8.47 -4.29 -10.16
N GLY A 494 9.61 -3.94 -10.75
CA GLY A 494 10.88 -4.59 -10.52
C GLY A 494 11.23 -5.55 -11.64
N PRO A 495 12.43 -6.14 -11.61
CA PRO A 495 12.92 -7.03 -12.67
C PRO A 495 12.28 -8.43 -12.65
N GLY A 496 11.52 -8.77 -11.60
CA GLY A 496 10.83 -10.05 -11.45
C GLY A 496 9.38 -10.03 -11.92
N GLY A 497 8.59 -10.99 -11.46
CA GLY A 497 7.15 -10.99 -11.72
C GLY A 497 6.44 -9.95 -10.87
N ASP A 498 5.62 -9.09 -11.48
CA ASP A 498 4.97 -7.98 -10.82
C ASP A 498 3.43 -8.00 -10.92
N ALA A 499 2.88 -8.99 -11.59
CA ALA A 499 1.44 -9.19 -11.75
C ALA A 499 1.07 -10.67 -11.58
N ALA A 500 -0.05 -10.94 -10.91
CA ALA A 500 -0.61 -12.29 -10.74
C ALA A 500 -2.12 -12.23 -10.52
N ASP A 501 -2.85 -13.25 -11.00
CA ASP A 501 -4.29 -13.41 -10.73
C ASP A 501 -4.53 -13.97 -9.32
N MET A 502 -4.31 -13.13 -8.33
CA MET A 502 -4.47 -13.52 -6.93
C MET A 502 -5.93 -13.53 -6.48
N ILE A 503 -6.80 -12.77 -7.15
CA ILE A 503 -8.25 -12.79 -6.85
C ILE A 503 -8.79 -14.18 -7.16
N THR A 504 -8.54 -14.72 -8.34
CA THR A 504 -8.99 -16.09 -8.70
C THR A 504 -8.39 -17.14 -7.78
N ALA A 505 -7.13 -17.01 -7.36
CA ALA A 505 -6.52 -17.92 -6.40
C ALA A 505 -7.25 -17.89 -5.05
N LEU A 506 -7.60 -16.71 -4.54
CA LEU A 506 -8.34 -16.54 -3.30
C LEU A 506 -9.79 -17.06 -3.42
N GLU A 507 -10.49 -16.76 -4.52
CA GLU A 507 -11.82 -17.28 -4.82
C GLU A 507 -11.86 -18.81 -4.83
N ASN A 508 -10.91 -19.44 -5.53
CA ASN A 508 -10.82 -20.90 -5.56
C ASN A 508 -10.59 -21.49 -4.17
N TRP A 509 -9.84 -20.79 -3.33
CA TRP A 509 -9.62 -21.25 -1.96
C TRP A 509 -10.87 -21.11 -1.09
N VAL A 510 -11.51 -19.95 -1.10
CA VAL A 510 -12.74 -19.69 -0.31
C VAL A 510 -13.91 -20.54 -0.79
N GLU A 511 -14.13 -20.58 -2.12
CA GLU A 511 -15.35 -21.13 -2.70
C GLU A 511 -15.28 -22.64 -2.99
N LYS A 512 -14.06 -23.15 -3.25
CA LYS A 512 -13.84 -24.56 -3.66
C LYS A 512 -12.92 -25.33 -2.72
N GLY A 513 -12.36 -24.67 -1.69
CA GLY A 513 -11.38 -25.28 -0.79
C GLY A 513 -10.02 -25.56 -1.44
N GLN A 514 -9.74 -25.00 -2.61
CA GLN A 514 -8.50 -25.21 -3.37
C GLN A 514 -7.44 -24.21 -2.92
N ALA A 515 -6.70 -24.56 -1.88
CA ALA A 515 -5.64 -23.73 -1.35
C ALA A 515 -4.51 -23.54 -2.40
N PRO A 516 -4.04 -22.30 -2.65
CA PRO A 516 -2.96 -22.08 -3.61
C PRO A 516 -1.62 -22.47 -3.02
N ASP A 517 -1.00 -23.55 -3.52
CA ASP A 517 0.38 -23.90 -3.20
C ASP A 517 1.37 -23.12 -4.07
N GLN A 518 0.91 -22.62 -5.18
CA GLN A 518 1.67 -21.86 -6.16
C GLN A 518 0.79 -20.77 -6.78
N ILE A 519 1.41 -19.65 -7.10
CA ILE A 519 0.85 -18.55 -7.91
C ILE A 519 1.81 -18.31 -9.09
N VAL A 520 1.28 -18.14 -10.32
CA VAL A 520 2.10 -17.74 -11.46
C VAL A 520 2.13 -16.23 -11.52
N THR A 521 3.33 -15.66 -11.41
CA THR A 521 3.57 -14.23 -11.60
C THR A 521 4.05 -13.94 -13.00
N HIS A 522 3.71 -12.77 -13.52
CA HIS A 522 4.08 -12.29 -14.84
C HIS A 522 4.89 -11.01 -14.74
N HIS A 523 5.95 -10.88 -15.51
CA HIS A 523 6.68 -9.62 -15.66
C HIS A 523 6.07 -8.84 -16.85
N LEU A 524 5.46 -7.69 -16.57
CA LEU A 524 4.77 -6.89 -17.57
C LEU A 524 5.75 -6.10 -18.45
N VAL A 525 5.60 -6.19 -19.77
CA VAL A 525 6.46 -5.48 -20.75
C VAL A 525 6.30 -3.96 -20.65
N LYS A 526 5.11 -3.49 -20.27
CA LYS A 526 4.86 -2.06 -20.01
C LYS A 526 4.70 -1.87 -18.54
N GLU A 527 5.65 -1.17 -17.92
CA GLU A 527 5.50 -0.73 -16.53
C GLU A 527 4.19 0.04 -16.39
N GLN A 528 3.31 -0.49 -15.57
CA GLN A 528 2.11 0.23 -15.18
C GLN A 528 2.44 1.13 -14.00
N ASN A 529 2.11 2.41 -14.11
CA ASN A 529 2.38 3.36 -13.06
C ASN A 529 1.66 2.94 -11.76
N TYR A 530 2.40 2.91 -10.66
CA TYR A 530 1.94 2.42 -9.36
C TYR A 530 0.74 3.19 -8.79
N LEU A 531 0.69 4.49 -9.05
CA LEU A 531 -0.35 5.37 -8.56
C LEU A 531 -1.27 5.77 -9.73
N GLY A 532 -2.49 5.22 -9.75
CA GLY A 532 -3.55 5.69 -10.62
C GLY A 532 -3.82 4.90 -11.90
N LEU A 533 -3.12 3.79 -12.16
CA LEU A 533 -3.50 2.88 -13.24
C LEU A 533 -4.24 1.65 -12.72
N PRO A 534 -5.23 1.16 -13.46
CA PRO A 534 -5.94 -0.07 -13.11
C PRO A 534 -4.95 -1.25 -13.04
N ARG A 535 -5.26 -2.21 -12.18
CA ARG A 535 -4.50 -3.46 -12.14
C ARG A 535 -4.66 -4.20 -13.48
N PRO A 536 -3.65 -5.01 -13.88
CA PRO A 536 -3.79 -5.82 -15.06
C PRO A 536 -4.96 -6.79 -14.88
N ARG A 537 -5.77 -6.92 -15.91
CA ARG A 537 -6.93 -7.83 -15.92
C ARG A 537 -6.52 -9.19 -16.45
N TYR A 538 -7.08 -10.22 -15.88
CA TYR A 538 -6.79 -11.60 -16.27
C TYR A 538 -7.96 -12.22 -17.04
N PRO A 539 -7.66 -13.04 -18.07
CA PRO A 539 -6.32 -13.40 -18.54
C PRO A 539 -5.58 -12.21 -19.16
N LEU A 540 -4.25 -12.19 -19.00
CA LEU A 540 -3.42 -11.17 -19.65
C LEU A 540 -3.47 -11.37 -21.18
N PRO A 541 -3.53 -10.28 -21.96
CA PRO A 541 -3.47 -10.38 -23.41
C PRO A 541 -2.08 -10.82 -23.90
N ASP A 542 -2.04 -11.40 -25.08
CA ASP A 542 -0.79 -11.82 -25.72
C ASP A 542 0.19 -10.64 -25.84
N GLY A 543 1.46 -10.88 -25.49
CA GLY A 543 2.51 -9.87 -25.51
C GLY A 543 2.45 -8.83 -24.37
N ALA A 544 1.55 -8.99 -23.40
CA ALA A 544 1.50 -8.12 -22.23
C ALA A 544 2.65 -8.39 -21.25
N TYR A 545 3.25 -9.56 -21.30
CA TYR A 545 4.34 -9.98 -20.44
C TYR A 545 5.44 -10.70 -21.23
N ASP A 546 6.67 -10.68 -20.73
CA ASP A 546 7.82 -11.37 -21.30
C ASP A 546 8.25 -12.59 -20.49
N ARG A 547 7.79 -12.72 -19.24
CA ARG A 547 8.08 -13.86 -18.36
C ARG A 547 6.88 -14.24 -17.51
N ALA A 548 6.71 -15.55 -17.30
CA ALA A 548 5.76 -16.13 -16.39
C ALA A 548 6.50 -17.12 -15.46
N ARG A 549 6.46 -16.91 -14.14
CA ARG A 549 7.18 -17.74 -13.17
C ARG A 549 6.30 -18.16 -12.01
N PRO A 550 6.46 -19.41 -11.53
CA PRO A 550 5.77 -19.83 -10.33
C PRO A 550 6.42 -19.19 -9.10
N VAL A 551 5.60 -18.79 -8.16
CA VAL A 551 5.99 -18.47 -6.79
C VAL A 551 5.26 -19.44 -5.88
N TYR A 552 5.98 -20.16 -5.07
CA TYR A 552 5.42 -21.15 -4.16
C TYR A 552 5.10 -20.54 -2.80
N ALA A 553 4.13 -21.13 -2.11
CA ALA A 553 3.81 -20.72 -0.75
C ALA A 553 5.04 -20.91 0.16
N TYR A 554 5.39 -19.86 0.90
CA TYR A 554 6.52 -19.86 1.83
C TYR A 554 6.41 -21.03 2.85
N PRO A 555 7.50 -21.76 3.19
CA PRO A 555 8.90 -21.42 2.88
C PRO A 555 9.44 -21.94 1.54
N ASP A 556 8.64 -22.62 0.72
CA ASP A 556 9.11 -23.19 -0.53
C ASP A 556 9.53 -22.10 -1.53
N VAL A 557 10.46 -22.43 -2.43
CA VAL A 557 11.00 -21.55 -3.46
C VAL A 557 10.87 -22.19 -4.84
N ALA A 558 10.94 -21.40 -5.91
CA ALA A 558 11.07 -21.91 -7.25
C ALA A 558 12.55 -22.15 -7.60
N ALA A 559 12.83 -23.26 -8.28
CA ALA A 559 14.14 -23.57 -8.83
C ALA A 559 14.03 -23.88 -10.31
N TYR A 560 14.95 -23.34 -11.11
CA TYR A 560 15.01 -23.63 -12.54
C TYR A 560 15.44 -25.10 -12.76
N VAL A 561 14.74 -25.82 -13.65
CA VAL A 561 15.01 -27.25 -13.87
C VAL A 561 16.29 -27.51 -14.70
N GLY A 562 16.99 -26.45 -15.14
CA GLY A 562 18.25 -26.55 -15.89
C GLY A 562 18.07 -26.72 -17.40
N HIS A 563 16.84 -26.75 -17.91
CA HIS A 563 16.51 -26.83 -19.34
C HIS A 563 15.15 -26.21 -19.63
N GLY A 564 14.84 -25.98 -20.91
CA GLY A 564 13.64 -25.28 -21.34
C GLY A 564 13.81 -23.76 -21.30
N ASP A 565 12.74 -23.05 -21.70
CA ASP A 565 12.73 -21.58 -21.71
C ASP A 565 12.50 -21.06 -20.27
N PRO A 566 13.46 -20.36 -19.66
CA PRO A 566 13.31 -19.84 -18.30
C PRO A 566 12.23 -18.75 -18.18
N ALA A 567 11.73 -18.20 -19.30
CA ALA A 567 10.59 -17.30 -19.29
C ALA A 567 9.25 -17.99 -19.05
N LEU A 568 9.20 -19.33 -19.13
CA LEU A 568 7.96 -20.10 -18.97
C LEU A 568 7.89 -20.76 -17.58
N ALA A 569 6.74 -20.69 -16.94
CA ALA A 569 6.50 -21.31 -15.64
C ALA A 569 6.77 -22.83 -15.63
N SER A 570 6.59 -23.52 -16.75
CA SER A 570 6.85 -24.96 -16.93
C SER A 570 8.32 -25.34 -16.81
N SER A 571 9.25 -24.41 -16.89
CA SER A 571 10.70 -24.63 -16.72
C SER A 571 11.18 -24.52 -15.27
N TRP A 572 10.25 -24.41 -14.34
CA TRP A 572 10.52 -24.22 -12.92
C TRP A 572 9.84 -25.30 -12.08
N THR A 573 10.45 -25.68 -10.99
CA THR A 573 9.91 -26.66 -10.04
C THR A 573 9.98 -26.14 -8.62
N LYS A 574 9.16 -26.74 -7.76
CA LYS A 574 9.19 -26.48 -6.32
C LYS A 574 10.45 -27.08 -5.71
N ALA A 575 11.13 -26.29 -4.91
CA ALA A 575 12.22 -26.71 -4.07
C ALA A 575 11.98 -26.28 -2.62
N ALA A 576 12.35 -27.13 -1.67
CA ALA A 576 12.39 -26.72 -0.27
C ALA A 576 13.45 -25.63 -0.11
N ARG A 577 13.17 -24.65 0.72
CA ARG A 577 14.17 -23.66 1.12
C ARG A 577 15.23 -24.37 1.96
N PRO A 578 16.52 -24.31 1.58
CA PRO A 578 17.60 -24.98 2.30
C PRO A 578 17.82 -24.41 3.70
#